data_90f4ecd43677a4524094263d4df23e89
#
_entry.id   90f4ecd43677a4524094263d4df23e89
#
_cell.length_a   1.000
_cell.length_b   1.000
_cell.length_c   1.000
_cell.angle_alpha   90.00
_cell.angle_beta   90.00
_cell.angle_gamma   90.00
#
_symmetry.space_group_name_H-M   'P 1'
#
loop_
_entity.id
_entity.type
_entity.pdbx_description
1 polymer ?
#
loop_
_entity_poly.entity_id
_entity_poly.type
_entity_poly.pdbx_seq_one_letter_code
_entity_poly.pdbx_strand_id
1 'polypeptide(L)'
;MNKKYYITTPIYYPSADFHIGHCYTTIIADAIARYKRLNGYDVFFQTGTDEHGAKIEQKAKDAGVTPKEYVDVIIENAKNLWKSLNISYDYFIRTTDENHVKAVQKIFRKLYDQGDIYKGSYEGLYCVPCESFWTETQLVDGKCPDCGREVKTVTEEAYFFKLSKYQDKLIELYDKNPEFILPVSRKNELVNNFIKPGLEDLCVSRTSVKWGIPVDFDPKHVIYVWIDALSNYITSLGYPDENAPLFKKYWPADLHLVGKEITRFHAIIWPALLMALGIEIPHQVFGHGWLIINGGKISKSLGNYKDPREYIDAYGVDAVRYFALREVSFGSDGNFSEEALINRTNADLVNNLGNLVNRTISMSHKYFDGVVENPKVNEEIDTDLISAVTCLKAKVDEKMAGLKVNEALEEIFEVLKRCNKYIDETTPWILAKDETKHDRLKTVLYNILEGIRVCAILLEPFINVTSEKILNELNTNERSIESISNFGNLECGITLNKPEILFNRIEINE
;
A
#
# COMPACT_ATOMS: atom_id res chain seq x y z
N MET A 1 1.66 -21.74 -15.68
CA MET A 1 2.34 -20.43 -15.50
C MET A 1 1.71 -19.79 -14.29
N ASN A 2 2.50 -19.30 -13.33
CA ASN A 2 1.97 -18.53 -12.20
C ASN A 2 1.23 -17.31 -12.74
N LYS A 3 0.09 -16.96 -12.12
CA LYS A 3 -0.62 -15.72 -12.46
C LYS A 3 0.28 -14.54 -12.10
N LYS A 4 0.46 -13.59 -13.01
CA LYS A 4 1.19 -12.35 -12.75
C LYS A 4 0.37 -11.38 -11.88
N TYR A 5 1.04 -10.48 -11.17
CA TYR A 5 0.41 -9.34 -10.51
C TYR A 5 1.38 -8.16 -10.44
N TYR A 6 1.03 -7.04 -11.07
CA TYR A 6 1.82 -5.83 -11.02
C TYR A 6 1.10 -4.76 -10.19
N ILE A 7 1.69 -4.40 -9.05
CA ILE A 7 1.18 -3.39 -8.14
C ILE A 7 2.17 -2.24 -8.01
N THR A 8 1.66 -1.02 -7.95
CA THR A 8 2.47 0.18 -7.75
C THR A 8 1.94 1.06 -6.63
N THR A 9 2.83 1.72 -5.91
CA THR A 9 2.52 2.98 -5.21
C THR A 9 2.62 4.16 -6.18
N PRO A 10 2.22 5.38 -5.79
CA PRO A 10 2.73 6.56 -6.47
C PRO A 10 4.24 6.65 -6.28
N ILE A 11 4.93 7.31 -7.18
CA ILE A 11 6.28 7.76 -6.91
C ILE A 11 6.21 9.03 -6.06
N TYR A 12 6.95 9.03 -4.95
CA TYR A 12 6.85 10.08 -3.94
C TYR A 12 7.72 11.28 -4.26
N TYR A 13 7.20 12.50 -4.01
CA TYR A 13 7.93 13.74 -4.27
C TYR A 13 8.91 14.04 -3.13
N PRO A 14 10.25 13.93 -3.33
CA PRO A 14 11.25 14.01 -2.28
C PRO A 14 11.61 15.46 -1.93
N SER A 15 10.61 16.30 -1.64
CA SER A 15 10.83 17.69 -1.20
C SER A 15 11.16 17.81 0.29
N ALA A 16 11.00 16.74 1.05
CA ALA A 16 11.37 16.56 2.46
C ALA A 16 11.35 15.06 2.80
N ASP A 17 11.88 14.67 3.99
CA ASP A 17 11.78 13.29 4.48
C ASP A 17 10.34 12.81 4.53
N PHE A 18 10.16 11.52 4.36
CA PHE A 18 8.84 10.89 4.31
C PHE A 18 8.22 10.81 5.71
N HIS A 19 6.90 10.87 5.75
CA HIS A 19 6.10 10.82 6.96
C HIS A 19 5.14 9.63 6.97
N ILE A 20 4.44 9.43 8.07
CA ILE A 20 3.54 8.29 8.27
C ILE A 20 2.48 8.15 7.16
N GLY A 21 2.07 9.23 6.49
CA GLY A 21 1.15 9.18 5.34
C GLY A 21 1.76 8.48 4.12
N HIS A 22 3.06 8.65 3.85
CA HIS A 22 3.76 7.90 2.81
C HIS A 22 3.90 6.41 3.20
N CYS A 23 4.17 6.16 4.50
CA CYS A 23 4.23 4.81 5.04
C CYS A 23 2.90 4.08 4.88
N TYR A 24 1.77 4.76 5.13
CA TYR A 24 0.43 4.21 5.00
C TYR A 24 0.18 3.59 3.62
N THR A 25 0.39 4.38 2.56
CA THR A 25 0.24 3.89 1.18
C THR A 25 1.14 2.70 0.89
N THR A 26 2.41 2.80 1.30
CA THR A 26 3.41 1.78 0.99
C THR A 26 3.18 0.49 1.77
N ILE A 27 2.77 0.57 3.03
CA ILE A 27 2.41 -0.60 3.87
C ILE A 27 1.20 -1.34 3.27
N ILE A 28 0.18 -0.61 2.78
CA ILE A 28 -0.99 -1.25 2.15
C ILE A 28 -0.59 -1.96 0.85
N ALA A 29 0.21 -1.31 0.01
CA ALA A 29 0.70 -1.91 -1.23
C ALA A 29 1.53 -3.17 -0.94
N ASP A 30 2.40 -3.11 0.08
CA ASP A 30 3.21 -4.25 0.54
C ASP A 30 2.35 -5.41 1.05
N ALA A 31 1.33 -5.12 1.86
CA ALA A 31 0.41 -6.14 2.36
C ALA A 31 -0.34 -6.85 1.21
N ILE A 32 -0.81 -6.09 0.21
CA ILE A 32 -1.45 -6.67 -0.98
C ILE A 32 -0.44 -7.49 -1.79
N ALA A 33 0.78 -6.98 -2.00
CA ALA A 33 1.84 -7.68 -2.73
C ALA A 33 2.21 -9.01 -2.05
N ARG A 34 2.43 -9.00 -0.72
CA ARG A 34 2.70 -10.21 0.08
C ARG A 34 1.56 -11.19 0.03
N TYR A 35 0.31 -10.72 0.16
CA TYR A 35 -0.87 -11.57 0.07
C TYR A 35 -0.98 -12.27 -1.30
N LYS A 36 -0.69 -11.56 -2.38
CA LYS A 36 -0.65 -12.16 -3.72
C LYS A 36 0.49 -13.19 -3.84
N ARG A 37 1.69 -12.91 -3.32
CA ARG A 37 2.81 -13.88 -3.29
C ARG A 37 2.46 -15.11 -2.47
N LEU A 38 1.86 -14.95 -1.29
CA LEU A 38 1.39 -16.05 -0.45
C LEU A 38 0.42 -16.97 -1.22
N ASN A 39 -0.42 -16.40 -2.08
CA ASN A 39 -1.35 -17.13 -2.95
C ASN A 39 -0.72 -17.55 -4.32
N GLY A 40 0.60 -17.60 -4.43
CA GLY A 40 1.32 -18.15 -5.57
C GLY A 40 1.36 -17.27 -6.83
N TYR A 41 1.04 -15.96 -6.72
CA TYR A 41 1.24 -15.04 -7.83
C TYR A 41 2.71 -14.66 -7.99
N ASP A 42 3.12 -14.45 -9.24
CA ASP A 42 4.38 -13.84 -9.59
C ASP A 42 4.20 -12.32 -9.56
N VAL A 43 4.61 -11.68 -8.46
CA VAL A 43 4.33 -10.27 -8.16
C VAL A 43 5.51 -9.39 -8.52
N PHE A 44 5.22 -8.28 -9.19
CA PHE A 44 6.14 -7.15 -9.34
C PHE A 44 5.58 -5.94 -8.57
N PHE A 45 6.22 -5.58 -7.48
CA PHE A 45 5.85 -4.45 -6.65
C PHE A 45 6.82 -3.30 -6.87
N GLN A 46 6.32 -2.20 -7.42
CA GLN A 46 7.10 -0.99 -7.71
C GLN A 46 6.71 0.17 -6.80
N THR A 47 7.72 0.86 -6.31
CA THR A 47 7.65 2.18 -5.68
C THR A 47 8.75 3.07 -6.22
N GLY A 48 8.85 4.33 -5.79
CA GLY A 48 9.92 5.21 -6.27
C GLY A 48 9.75 6.66 -5.89
N THR A 49 10.51 7.52 -6.59
CA THR A 49 10.53 8.97 -6.34
C THR A 49 10.39 9.79 -7.62
N ASP A 50 9.57 10.85 -7.52
CA ASP A 50 9.42 11.91 -8.52
C ASP A 50 10.34 13.07 -8.14
N GLU A 51 11.47 13.19 -8.87
CA GLU A 51 12.61 13.98 -8.43
C GLU A 51 12.78 15.32 -9.15
N HIS A 52 11.94 15.61 -10.12
CA HIS A 52 12.02 16.83 -10.91
C HIS A 52 11.08 17.93 -10.41
N GLY A 53 11.29 19.17 -10.87
CA GLY A 53 10.39 20.30 -10.65
C GLY A 53 10.98 21.46 -9.87
N ALA A 54 10.29 22.61 -9.96
CA ALA A 54 10.73 23.89 -9.43
C ALA A 54 10.90 23.90 -7.90
N LYS A 55 10.10 23.12 -7.18
CA LYS A 55 10.16 23.07 -5.71
C LYS A 55 11.43 22.39 -5.22
N ILE A 56 11.88 21.32 -5.88
CA ILE A 56 13.15 20.65 -5.57
C ILE A 56 14.32 21.56 -5.95
N GLU A 57 14.26 22.21 -7.13
CA GLU A 57 15.28 23.17 -7.55
C GLU A 57 15.44 24.29 -6.51
N GLN A 58 14.34 24.86 -6.00
CA GLN A 58 14.38 25.89 -4.95
C GLN A 58 14.94 25.36 -3.63
N LYS A 59 14.51 24.16 -3.19
CA LYS A 59 15.01 23.52 -1.95
C LYS A 59 16.50 23.24 -2.00
N ALA A 60 16.99 22.74 -3.11
CA ALA A 60 18.42 22.50 -3.34
C ALA A 60 19.21 23.81 -3.28
N LYS A 61 18.70 24.87 -3.94
CA LYS A 61 19.30 26.20 -3.90
C LYS A 61 19.35 26.75 -2.48
N ASP A 62 18.27 26.63 -1.71
CA ASP A 62 18.20 27.07 -0.31
C ASP A 62 19.22 26.30 0.57
N ALA A 63 19.47 25.03 0.24
CA ALA A 63 20.45 24.19 0.93
C ALA A 63 21.90 24.37 0.41
N GLY A 64 22.10 25.13 -0.66
CA GLY A 64 23.44 25.37 -1.24
C GLY A 64 24.05 24.15 -1.96
N VAL A 65 23.22 23.23 -2.44
CA VAL A 65 23.63 22.00 -3.14
C VAL A 65 22.95 21.89 -4.51
N THR A 66 23.37 20.94 -5.33
CA THR A 66 22.66 20.64 -6.59
C THR A 66 21.33 19.91 -6.29
N PRO A 67 20.30 20.01 -7.17
CA PRO A 67 19.07 19.26 -7.03
C PRO A 67 19.27 17.75 -6.87
N LYS A 68 20.25 17.18 -7.61
CA LYS A 68 20.57 15.76 -7.52
C LYS A 68 21.12 15.37 -6.15
N GLU A 69 22.06 16.14 -5.60
CA GLU A 69 22.62 15.91 -4.26
C GLU A 69 21.52 16.05 -3.19
N TYR A 70 20.62 17.02 -3.35
CA TYR A 70 19.51 17.22 -2.43
C TYR A 70 18.58 16.00 -2.36
N VAL A 71 18.14 15.48 -3.52
CA VAL A 71 17.22 14.33 -3.54
C VAL A 71 17.92 13.04 -3.15
N ASP A 72 19.20 12.86 -3.43
CA ASP A 72 19.95 11.63 -3.09
C ASP A 72 19.93 11.36 -1.57
N VAL A 73 20.07 12.39 -0.75
CA VAL A 73 19.99 12.26 0.72
C VAL A 73 18.60 11.81 1.17
N ILE A 74 17.55 12.44 0.62
CA ILE A 74 16.16 12.11 1.00
C ILE A 74 15.80 10.69 0.55
N ILE A 75 16.27 10.27 -0.62
CA ILE A 75 15.99 8.94 -1.16
C ILE A 75 16.69 7.85 -0.34
N GLU A 76 17.90 8.08 0.11
CA GLU A 76 18.58 7.14 1.00
C GLU A 76 17.81 6.99 2.32
N ASN A 77 17.34 8.10 2.90
CA ASN A 77 16.48 8.08 4.08
C ASN A 77 15.17 7.32 3.82
N ALA A 78 14.55 7.51 2.65
CA ALA A 78 13.33 6.81 2.27
C ALA A 78 13.53 5.29 2.13
N LYS A 79 14.61 4.86 1.47
CA LYS A 79 14.96 3.44 1.34
C LYS A 79 15.22 2.80 2.70
N ASN A 80 15.93 3.50 3.60
CA ASN A 80 16.16 3.04 4.96
C ASN A 80 14.85 2.93 5.75
N LEU A 81 13.92 3.88 5.58
CA LEU A 81 12.59 3.81 6.17
C LEU A 81 11.80 2.60 5.64
N TRP A 82 11.80 2.35 4.32
CA TRP A 82 11.14 1.17 3.74
C TRP A 82 11.74 -0.14 4.26
N LYS A 83 13.05 -0.18 4.45
CA LYS A 83 13.72 -1.33 5.07
C LYS A 83 13.28 -1.53 6.52
N SER A 84 13.18 -0.47 7.32
CA SER A 84 12.71 -0.54 8.71
C SER A 84 11.25 -0.99 8.81
N LEU A 85 10.43 -0.72 7.79
CA LEU A 85 9.04 -1.16 7.68
C LEU A 85 8.87 -2.56 7.05
N ASN A 86 9.97 -3.23 6.70
CA ASN A 86 9.97 -4.52 5.98
C ASN A 86 9.20 -4.48 4.64
N ILE A 87 9.28 -3.36 3.91
CA ILE A 87 8.64 -3.23 2.60
C ILE A 87 9.35 -4.11 1.57
N SER A 88 8.60 -4.95 0.88
CA SER A 88 9.10 -5.97 -0.04
C SER A 88 9.01 -5.57 -1.52
N TYR A 89 9.27 -4.30 -1.84
CA TYR A 89 9.26 -3.85 -3.24
C TYR A 89 10.35 -4.56 -4.07
N ASP A 90 10.02 -4.84 -5.33
CA ASP A 90 10.96 -5.44 -6.29
C ASP A 90 11.77 -4.38 -7.03
N TYR A 91 11.18 -3.19 -7.25
CA TYR A 91 11.83 -2.11 -7.97
C TYR A 91 11.55 -0.74 -7.34
N PHE A 92 12.62 0.03 -7.19
CA PHE A 92 12.55 1.43 -6.74
C PHE A 92 13.00 2.32 -7.89
N ILE A 93 12.04 2.93 -8.60
CA ILE A 93 12.34 3.81 -9.72
C ILE A 93 12.65 5.24 -9.25
N ARG A 94 13.58 5.87 -9.94
CA ARG A 94 13.91 7.30 -9.82
C ARG A 94 13.65 7.98 -11.16
N THR A 95 12.97 9.11 -11.16
CA THR A 95 12.76 9.84 -12.43
C THR A 95 14.06 10.45 -12.97
N THR A 96 15.12 10.54 -12.14
CA THR A 96 16.48 10.92 -12.56
C THR A 96 17.30 9.77 -13.15
N ASP A 97 16.80 8.53 -13.17
CA ASP A 97 17.49 7.40 -13.79
C ASP A 97 17.62 7.64 -15.31
N GLU A 98 18.82 7.43 -15.84
CA GLU A 98 19.15 7.74 -17.24
C GLU A 98 18.22 7.00 -18.23
N ASN A 99 17.88 5.74 -17.94
CA ASN A 99 16.97 4.96 -18.77
C ASN A 99 15.56 5.56 -18.78
N HIS A 100 15.08 6.03 -17.62
CA HIS A 100 13.79 6.70 -17.52
C HIS A 100 13.79 8.01 -18.32
N VAL A 101 14.81 8.87 -18.13
CA VAL A 101 14.95 10.13 -18.85
C VAL A 101 14.90 9.92 -20.37
N LYS A 102 15.70 8.98 -20.90
CA LYS A 102 15.73 8.64 -22.32
C LYS A 102 14.39 8.09 -22.83
N ALA A 103 13.72 7.28 -22.00
CA ALA A 103 12.42 6.73 -22.36
C ALA A 103 11.34 7.81 -22.44
N VAL A 104 11.29 8.72 -21.46
CA VAL A 104 10.34 9.85 -21.44
C VAL A 104 10.56 10.78 -22.63
N GLN A 105 11.81 11.07 -22.99
CA GLN A 105 12.11 11.85 -24.22
C GLN A 105 11.55 11.17 -25.47
N LYS A 106 11.71 9.86 -25.61
CA LYS A 106 11.15 9.10 -26.74
C LYS A 106 9.62 9.09 -26.75
N ILE A 107 9.00 8.96 -25.57
CA ILE A 107 7.54 9.04 -25.39
C ILE A 107 7.04 10.41 -25.85
N PHE A 108 7.66 11.50 -25.38
CA PHE A 108 7.27 12.85 -25.74
C PHE A 108 7.42 13.11 -27.25
N ARG A 109 8.53 12.68 -27.84
CA ARG A 109 8.76 12.78 -29.28
C ARG A 109 7.73 11.99 -30.09
N LYS A 110 7.43 10.75 -29.70
CA LYS A 110 6.40 9.92 -30.37
C LYS A 110 5.04 10.63 -30.38
N LEU A 111 4.62 11.17 -29.23
CA LEU A 111 3.36 11.92 -29.11
C LEU A 111 3.36 13.21 -29.95
N TYR A 112 4.51 13.89 -30.06
CA TYR A 112 4.65 15.07 -30.89
C TYR A 112 4.60 14.72 -32.39
N ASP A 113 5.36 13.74 -32.81
CA ASP A 113 5.45 13.31 -34.22
C ASP A 113 4.08 12.83 -34.79
N GLN A 114 3.26 12.21 -33.94
CA GLN A 114 1.91 11.76 -34.29
C GLN A 114 0.85 12.85 -34.13
N GLY A 115 1.22 14.03 -33.64
CA GLY A 115 0.36 15.21 -33.54
C GLY A 115 -0.59 15.21 -32.34
N ASP A 116 -0.34 14.36 -31.34
CA ASP A 116 -1.04 14.39 -30.04
C ASP A 116 -0.43 15.43 -29.08
N ILE A 117 0.80 15.87 -29.33
CA ILE A 117 1.40 17.04 -28.70
C ILE A 117 1.60 18.13 -29.76
N TYR A 118 1.29 19.38 -29.43
CA TYR A 118 1.50 20.54 -30.28
C TYR A 118 2.05 21.71 -29.49
N LYS A 119 2.69 22.67 -30.18
CA LYS A 119 3.26 23.87 -29.58
C LYS A 119 2.24 25.03 -29.61
N GLY A 120 2.11 25.73 -28.50
CA GLY A 120 1.20 26.86 -28.35
C GLY A 120 1.70 27.86 -27.33
N SER A 121 0.87 28.86 -27.03
CA SER A 121 1.12 29.82 -25.94
C SER A 121 0.06 29.63 -24.87
N TYR A 122 0.48 29.62 -23.63
CA TYR A 122 -0.39 29.42 -22.49
C TYR A 122 -0.33 30.61 -21.53
N GLU A 123 -1.51 31.10 -21.18
CA GLU A 123 -1.69 31.97 -20.04
C GLU A 123 -2.59 31.24 -19.04
N GLY A 124 -2.09 30.99 -17.85
CA GLY A 124 -2.83 30.18 -16.86
C GLY A 124 -2.49 30.48 -15.43
N LEU A 125 -3.39 30.06 -14.57
CA LEU A 125 -3.27 30.24 -13.11
C LEU A 125 -2.50 29.04 -12.53
N TYR A 126 -1.26 29.29 -12.14
CA TYR A 126 -0.33 28.26 -11.68
C TYR A 126 -0.16 28.25 -10.17
N CYS A 127 -0.37 27.09 -9.58
CA CYS A 127 -0.05 26.84 -8.18
C CYS A 127 1.36 26.28 -8.05
N VAL A 128 2.31 27.08 -7.57
CA VAL A 128 3.72 26.67 -7.39
C VAL A 128 3.87 25.45 -6.46
N PRO A 129 3.17 25.39 -5.29
CA PRO A 129 3.33 24.27 -4.39
C PRO A 129 2.78 22.92 -4.88
N CYS A 130 1.73 22.96 -5.74
CA CYS A 130 1.11 21.74 -6.31
C CYS A 130 1.62 21.43 -7.71
N GLU A 131 2.46 22.34 -8.28
CA GLU A 131 2.95 22.27 -9.65
C GLU A 131 1.83 22.02 -10.68
N SER A 132 0.66 22.64 -10.43
CA SER A 132 -0.55 22.41 -11.21
C SER A 132 -1.10 23.71 -11.77
N PHE A 133 -1.57 23.66 -13.02
CA PHE A 133 -2.39 24.71 -13.61
C PHE A 133 -3.86 24.50 -13.30
N TRP A 134 -4.55 25.61 -13.21
CA TRP A 134 -5.97 25.68 -12.97
C TRP A 134 -6.61 26.66 -13.90
N THR A 135 -7.83 26.39 -14.34
CA THR A 135 -8.69 27.39 -14.94
C THR A 135 -9.36 28.23 -13.85
N GLU A 136 -9.83 29.42 -14.16
CA GLU A 136 -10.56 30.26 -13.20
C GLU A 136 -11.75 29.53 -12.58
N THR A 137 -12.45 28.71 -13.39
CA THR A 137 -13.62 27.92 -12.96
C THR A 137 -13.28 26.77 -12.00
N GLN A 138 -12.04 26.34 -11.95
CA GLN A 138 -11.56 25.28 -11.08
C GLN A 138 -11.03 25.78 -9.74
N LEU A 139 -10.81 27.09 -9.62
CA LEU A 139 -10.37 27.68 -8.35
C LEU A 139 -11.48 27.65 -7.31
N VAL A 140 -11.10 27.48 -6.05
CA VAL A 140 -11.99 27.64 -4.90
C VAL A 140 -11.62 28.95 -4.21
N ASP A 141 -12.54 29.93 -4.20
CA ASP A 141 -12.31 31.28 -3.67
C ASP A 141 -11.06 31.95 -4.26
N GLY A 142 -10.81 31.75 -5.56
CA GLY A 142 -9.64 32.31 -6.25
C GLY A 142 -8.31 31.64 -5.90
N LYS A 143 -8.33 30.48 -5.22
CA LYS A 143 -7.16 29.75 -4.76
C LYS A 143 -7.12 28.33 -5.31
N CYS A 144 -5.94 27.71 -5.23
CA CYS A 144 -5.74 26.34 -5.64
C CYS A 144 -6.69 25.38 -4.89
N PRO A 145 -7.50 24.56 -5.57
CA PRO A 145 -8.45 23.66 -4.92
C PRO A 145 -7.77 22.54 -4.11
N ASP A 146 -6.53 22.17 -4.48
CA ASP A 146 -5.82 21.08 -3.82
C ASP A 146 -5.15 21.52 -2.49
N CYS A 147 -4.63 22.76 -2.42
CA CYS A 147 -3.85 23.18 -1.26
C CYS A 147 -4.29 24.52 -0.64
N GLY A 148 -5.31 25.19 -1.19
CA GLY A 148 -5.84 26.46 -0.70
C GLY A 148 -4.90 27.67 -0.82
N ARG A 149 -3.77 27.56 -1.53
CA ARG A 149 -2.78 28.63 -1.69
C ARG A 149 -3.10 29.48 -2.92
N GLU A 150 -2.54 30.70 -2.94
CA GLU A 150 -2.68 31.63 -4.05
C GLU A 150 -2.03 31.05 -5.32
N VAL A 151 -2.66 31.30 -6.46
CA VAL A 151 -2.16 31.00 -7.80
C VAL A 151 -1.61 32.26 -8.45
N LYS A 152 -0.67 32.09 -9.38
CA LYS A 152 -0.06 33.21 -10.13
C LYS A 152 -0.41 33.05 -11.61
N THR A 153 -0.75 34.15 -12.29
CA THR A 153 -0.85 34.15 -13.75
C THR A 153 0.55 34.01 -14.36
N VAL A 154 0.69 33.02 -15.23
CA VAL A 154 1.95 32.74 -15.93
C VAL A 154 1.62 32.65 -17.42
N THR A 155 2.36 33.40 -18.23
CA THR A 155 2.29 33.33 -19.70
C THR A 155 3.62 32.81 -20.22
N GLU A 156 3.61 31.67 -20.93
CA GLU A 156 4.81 31.13 -21.56
C GLU A 156 4.48 30.32 -22.82
N GLU A 157 5.47 30.20 -23.71
CA GLU A 157 5.40 29.23 -24.82
C GLU A 157 5.48 27.83 -24.22
N ALA A 158 4.59 26.93 -24.64
CA ALA A 158 4.52 25.59 -24.09
C ALA A 158 4.03 24.57 -25.12
N TYR A 159 4.31 23.31 -24.86
CA TYR A 159 3.71 22.18 -25.55
C TYR A 159 2.44 21.73 -24.83
N PHE A 160 1.44 21.29 -25.62
CA PHE A 160 0.14 20.83 -25.11
C PHE A 160 -0.14 19.42 -25.60
N PHE A 161 -0.59 18.56 -24.69
CA PHE A 161 -1.15 17.26 -25.04
C PHE A 161 -2.65 17.39 -25.28
N LYS A 162 -3.14 16.88 -26.41
CA LYS A 162 -4.56 16.92 -26.80
C LYS A 162 -5.42 16.01 -25.93
N LEU A 163 -5.50 16.31 -24.63
CA LEU A 163 -6.26 15.51 -23.66
C LEU A 163 -7.74 15.49 -24.01
N SER A 164 -8.29 16.60 -24.50
CA SER A 164 -9.69 16.72 -24.96
C SER A 164 -10.08 15.69 -26.01
N LYS A 165 -9.16 15.29 -26.89
CA LYS A 165 -9.35 14.25 -27.93
C LYS A 165 -9.72 12.88 -27.33
N TYR A 166 -9.36 12.60 -26.09
CA TYR A 166 -9.51 11.30 -25.44
C TYR A 166 -10.74 11.23 -24.52
N GLN A 167 -11.49 12.30 -24.36
CA GLN A 167 -12.64 12.37 -23.44
C GLN A 167 -13.65 11.24 -23.67
N ASP A 168 -14.13 11.06 -24.90
CA ASP A 168 -15.14 10.05 -25.20
C ASP A 168 -14.62 8.63 -24.93
N LYS A 169 -13.34 8.38 -25.22
CA LYS A 169 -12.69 7.10 -24.95
C LYS A 169 -12.55 6.83 -23.45
N LEU A 170 -12.32 7.87 -22.64
CA LEU A 170 -12.29 7.75 -21.17
C LEU A 170 -13.68 7.44 -20.61
N ILE A 171 -14.73 8.09 -21.13
CA ILE A 171 -16.11 7.78 -20.76
C ILE A 171 -16.42 6.31 -21.08
N GLU A 172 -16.11 5.88 -22.30
CA GLU A 172 -16.27 4.48 -22.72
C GLU A 172 -15.52 3.49 -21.83
N LEU A 173 -14.28 3.84 -21.42
CA LEU A 173 -13.49 3.04 -20.47
C LEU A 173 -14.22 2.88 -19.13
N TYR A 174 -14.75 3.98 -18.57
CA TYR A 174 -15.41 3.96 -17.27
C TYR A 174 -16.76 3.24 -17.31
N ASP A 175 -17.43 3.25 -18.45
CA ASP A 175 -18.68 2.53 -18.64
C ASP A 175 -18.47 1.03 -18.82
N LYS A 176 -17.45 0.64 -19.60
CA LYS A 176 -17.10 -0.76 -19.86
C LYS A 176 -16.42 -1.43 -18.65
N ASN A 177 -15.69 -0.66 -17.87
CA ASN A 177 -15.01 -1.15 -16.68
C ASN A 177 -15.39 -0.32 -15.44
N PRO A 178 -16.51 -0.65 -14.78
CA PRO A 178 -17.00 0.09 -13.61
C PRO A 178 -16.02 0.08 -12.43
N GLU A 179 -15.15 -0.92 -12.35
CA GLU A 179 -14.17 -1.11 -11.29
C GLU A 179 -12.79 -0.50 -11.61
N PHE A 180 -12.65 0.15 -12.77
CA PHE A 180 -11.39 0.80 -13.13
C PHE A 180 -10.96 1.84 -12.10
N ILE A 181 -11.91 2.61 -11.55
CA ILE A 181 -11.65 3.61 -10.50
C ILE A 181 -12.38 3.21 -9.22
N LEU A 182 -11.64 2.95 -8.17
CA LEU A 182 -12.16 2.65 -6.84
C LEU A 182 -11.57 3.59 -5.77
N PRO A 183 -12.29 3.84 -4.67
CA PRO A 183 -13.70 3.52 -4.47
C PRO A 183 -14.62 4.32 -5.41
N VAL A 184 -15.86 3.88 -5.55
CA VAL A 184 -16.86 4.49 -6.48
C VAL A 184 -17.06 5.99 -6.22
N SER A 185 -16.90 6.43 -4.97
CA SER A 185 -16.95 7.86 -4.62
C SER A 185 -15.92 8.68 -5.39
N ARG A 186 -14.71 8.15 -5.61
CA ARG A 186 -13.65 8.82 -6.39
C ARG A 186 -13.99 8.87 -7.87
N LYS A 187 -14.55 7.79 -8.43
CA LYS A 187 -15.06 7.79 -9.81
C LYS A 187 -16.10 8.91 -9.98
N ASN A 188 -17.09 8.99 -9.08
CA ASN A 188 -18.13 10.00 -9.16
C ASN A 188 -17.58 11.44 -9.07
N GLU A 189 -16.63 11.67 -8.16
CA GLU A 189 -15.94 12.95 -8.02
C GLU A 189 -15.23 13.36 -9.32
N LEU A 190 -14.45 12.45 -9.90
CA LEU A 190 -13.72 12.70 -11.14
C LEU A 190 -14.64 12.97 -12.32
N VAL A 191 -15.68 12.17 -12.48
CA VAL A 191 -16.66 12.35 -13.57
C VAL A 191 -17.39 13.69 -13.44
N ASN A 192 -17.83 14.06 -12.23
CA ASN A 192 -18.57 15.30 -12.03
C ASN A 192 -17.68 16.55 -12.18
N ASN A 193 -16.45 16.52 -11.65
CA ASN A 193 -15.60 17.70 -11.58
C ASN A 193 -14.73 17.92 -12.81
N PHE A 194 -14.42 16.87 -13.58
CA PHE A 194 -13.48 16.97 -14.71
C PHE A 194 -14.07 16.49 -16.02
N ILE A 195 -14.79 15.36 -16.07
CA ILE A 195 -15.27 14.80 -17.33
C ILE A 195 -16.52 15.56 -17.82
N LYS A 196 -17.51 15.80 -16.97
CA LYS A 196 -18.77 16.50 -17.36
C LYS A 196 -18.55 17.95 -17.81
N PRO A 197 -17.66 18.75 -17.18
CA PRO A 197 -17.35 20.10 -17.67
C PRO A 197 -16.66 20.11 -19.04
N GLY A 198 -16.05 19.01 -19.45
CA GLY A 198 -15.23 18.87 -20.63
C GLY A 198 -13.74 18.94 -20.31
N LEU A 199 -12.95 18.05 -20.92
CA LEU A 199 -11.50 18.05 -20.76
C LEU A 199 -10.87 19.10 -21.69
N GLU A 200 -9.97 19.89 -21.15
CA GLU A 200 -9.12 20.81 -21.89
C GLU A 200 -7.76 20.17 -22.19
N ASP A 201 -7.07 20.68 -23.21
CA ASP A 201 -5.73 20.22 -23.56
C ASP A 201 -4.75 20.56 -22.43
N LEU A 202 -3.88 19.61 -22.12
CA LEU A 202 -2.97 19.68 -20.98
C LEU A 202 -1.64 20.33 -21.38
N CYS A 203 -1.22 21.39 -20.71
CA CYS A 203 0.13 21.93 -20.85
C CYS A 203 1.16 20.90 -20.33
N VAL A 204 2.12 20.52 -21.19
CA VAL A 204 3.06 19.42 -20.93
C VAL A 204 4.53 19.82 -21.05
N SER A 205 4.83 21.10 -21.06
CA SER A 205 6.21 21.60 -20.96
C SER A 205 6.31 22.93 -20.22
N ARG A 206 7.52 23.27 -19.83
CA ARG A 206 7.89 24.51 -19.16
C ARG A 206 9.18 25.07 -19.71
N THR A 207 9.28 26.40 -19.77
CA THR A 207 10.55 27.12 -20.03
C THR A 207 11.12 27.74 -18.76
N SER A 208 10.27 27.94 -17.74
CA SER A 208 10.62 28.59 -16.46
C SER A 208 11.31 27.67 -15.45
N VAL A 209 11.24 26.35 -15.63
CA VAL A 209 11.87 25.32 -14.77
C VAL A 209 13.09 24.75 -15.49
N LYS A 210 14.20 24.60 -14.77
CA LYS A 210 15.44 24.03 -15.35
C LYS A 210 15.69 22.58 -14.89
N TRP A 211 15.28 22.23 -13.68
CA TRP A 211 15.44 20.91 -13.13
C TRP A 211 14.30 19.99 -13.60
N GLY A 212 14.56 19.22 -14.64
CA GLY A 212 13.62 18.31 -15.28
C GLY A 212 14.19 17.72 -16.56
N ILE A 213 13.40 16.91 -17.26
CA ILE A 213 13.82 16.24 -18.50
C ILE A 213 13.67 17.22 -19.67
N PRO A 214 14.76 17.59 -20.37
CA PRO A 214 14.67 18.49 -21.51
C PRO A 214 13.95 17.80 -22.68
N VAL A 215 13.13 18.57 -23.43
CA VAL A 215 12.61 18.12 -24.72
C VAL A 215 13.79 18.00 -25.68
N ASP A 216 14.03 16.80 -26.21
CA ASP A 216 15.25 16.49 -26.95
C ASP A 216 15.42 17.26 -28.28
N PHE A 217 14.31 17.68 -28.90
CA PHE A 217 14.28 18.48 -30.12
C PHE A 217 14.06 19.99 -29.89
N ASP A 218 13.76 20.40 -28.64
CA ASP A 218 13.62 21.80 -28.24
C ASP A 218 14.08 22.00 -26.79
N PRO A 219 15.40 22.01 -26.53
CA PRO A 219 15.98 21.99 -25.17
C PRO A 219 15.68 23.22 -24.32
N LYS A 220 14.97 24.24 -24.87
CA LYS A 220 14.46 25.36 -24.09
C LYS A 220 13.32 24.94 -23.16
N HIS A 221 12.62 23.87 -23.55
CA HIS A 221 11.50 23.31 -22.82
C HIS A 221 11.93 22.11 -21.98
N VAL A 222 11.42 22.04 -20.78
CA VAL A 222 11.48 20.89 -19.88
C VAL A 222 10.13 20.20 -19.91
N ILE A 223 10.12 18.88 -20.02
CA ILE A 223 8.91 18.06 -20.01
C ILE A 223 8.22 18.24 -18.65
N TYR A 224 6.90 18.48 -18.70
CA TYR A 224 6.10 18.67 -17.50
C TYR A 224 6.02 17.41 -16.65
N VAL A 225 6.09 17.61 -15.34
CA VAL A 225 6.25 16.57 -14.34
C VAL A 225 5.28 15.38 -14.48
N TRP A 226 4.05 15.60 -14.92
CA TRP A 226 3.07 14.50 -15.00
C TRP A 226 3.28 13.56 -16.20
N ILE A 227 3.84 14.00 -17.33
CA ILE A 227 4.28 13.05 -18.37
C ILE A 227 5.49 12.27 -17.88
N ASP A 228 6.44 12.96 -17.26
CA ASP A 228 7.61 12.36 -16.62
C ASP A 228 7.17 11.35 -15.55
N ALA A 229 6.46 11.80 -14.53
CA ALA A 229 6.05 10.97 -13.39
C ALA A 229 5.20 9.76 -13.81
N LEU A 230 4.15 9.94 -14.64
CA LEU A 230 3.26 8.83 -15.00
C LEU A 230 3.94 7.78 -15.88
N SER A 231 4.91 8.16 -16.68
CA SER A 231 5.66 7.22 -17.53
C SER A 231 6.50 6.22 -16.72
N ASN A 232 6.76 6.49 -15.44
CA ASN A 232 7.55 5.60 -14.58
C ASN A 232 7.03 4.16 -14.59
N TYR A 233 5.70 3.97 -14.64
CA TYR A 233 5.06 2.67 -14.55
C TYR A 233 5.35 1.73 -15.72
N ILE A 234 5.76 2.27 -16.86
CA ILE A 234 6.15 1.47 -18.04
C ILE A 234 7.66 1.51 -18.28
N THR A 235 8.33 2.62 -17.95
CA THR A 235 9.78 2.74 -18.17
C THR A 235 10.57 1.82 -17.25
N SER A 236 10.11 1.57 -16.04
CA SER A 236 10.66 0.56 -15.13
C SER A 236 10.63 -0.87 -15.67
N LEU A 237 9.67 -1.14 -16.56
CA LEU A 237 9.53 -2.43 -17.24
C LEU A 237 10.32 -2.52 -18.56
N GLY A 238 10.98 -1.41 -18.97
CA GLY A 238 11.82 -1.35 -20.16
C GLY A 238 11.19 -0.68 -21.39
N TYR A 239 9.95 -0.14 -21.27
CA TYR A 239 9.36 0.67 -22.36
C TYR A 239 10.27 1.87 -22.67
N PRO A 240 10.48 2.28 -23.93
CA PRO A 240 9.66 1.98 -25.12
C PRO A 240 10.06 0.72 -25.91
N ASP A 241 10.88 -0.17 -25.38
CA ASP A 241 11.04 -1.49 -26.00
C ASP A 241 9.85 -2.39 -25.60
N GLU A 242 8.87 -2.50 -26.49
CA GLU A 242 7.70 -3.36 -26.28
C GLU A 242 8.06 -4.86 -26.20
N ASN A 243 9.30 -5.23 -26.57
CA ASN A 243 9.81 -6.58 -26.43
C ASN A 243 10.57 -6.82 -25.11
N ALA A 244 10.76 -5.79 -24.30
CA ALA A 244 11.41 -5.92 -23.00
C ALA A 244 10.74 -7.01 -22.15
N PRO A 245 11.52 -7.93 -21.57
CA PRO A 245 10.95 -9.10 -20.87
C PRO A 245 9.99 -8.74 -19.74
N LEU A 246 10.32 -7.70 -18.95
CA LEU A 246 9.46 -7.26 -17.84
C LEU A 246 8.19 -6.60 -18.36
N PHE A 247 8.26 -5.81 -19.44
CA PHE A 247 7.10 -5.17 -20.05
C PHE A 247 6.11 -6.23 -20.57
N LYS A 248 6.59 -7.19 -21.34
CA LYS A 248 5.74 -8.31 -21.83
C LYS A 248 5.16 -9.15 -20.71
N LYS A 249 5.89 -9.31 -19.60
CA LYS A 249 5.47 -10.16 -18.51
C LYS A 249 4.44 -9.47 -17.60
N TYR A 250 4.68 -8.22 -17.22
CA TYR A 250 3.91 -7.58 -16.16
C TYR A 250 2.91 -6.54 -16.65
N TRP A 251 3.16 -5.86 -17.81
CA TRP A 251 2.18 -4.89 -18.31
C TRP A 251 0.94 -5.61 -18.90
N PRO A 252 -0.29 -5.11 -18.72
CA PRO A 252 -0.68 -3.94 -17.95
C PRO A 252 -0.63 -4.18 -16.44
N ALA A 253 -0.50 -3.07 -15.67
CA ALA A 253 -0.55 -3.12 -14.22
C ALA A 253 -1.92 -3.59 -13.72
N ASP A 254 -1.91 -4.41 -12.67
CA ASP A 254 -3.14 -4.87 -12.04
C ASP A 254 -3.74 -3.81 -11.11
N LEU A 255 -2.87 -3.08 -10.39
CA LEU A 255 -3.31 -2.06 -9.44
C LEU A 255 -2.33 -0.88 -9.36
N HIS A 256 -2.82 0.31 -9.62
CA HIS A 256 -2.20 1.57 -9.18
C HIS A 256 -2.85 2.02 -7.88
N LEU A 257 -2.13 1.94 -6.77
CA LEU A 257 -2.58 2.39 -5.46
C LEU A 257 -2.07 3.81 -5.21
N VAL A 258 -2.96 4.79 -5.09
CA VAL A 258 -2.60 6.22 -5.02
C VAL A 258 -3.42 6.96 -3.97
N GLY A 259 -2.91 8.09 -3.48
CA GLY A 259 -3.69 9.00 -2.68
C GLY A 259 -4.81 9.67 -3.47
N LYS A 260 -5.90 10.02 -2.81
CA LYS A 260 -7.08 10.62 -3.45
C LYS A 260 -6.77 11.86 -4.26
N GLU A 261 -5.79 12.66 -3.84
CA GLU A 261 -5.39 13.93 -4.45
C GLU A 261 -4.78 13.77 -5.85
N ILE A 262 -4.16 12.61 -6.12
CA ILE A 262 -3.52 12.33 -7.39
C ILE A 262 -4.31 11.32 -8.25
N THR A 263 -5.47 10.88 -7.77
CA THR A 263 -6.32 9.92 -8.51
C THR A 263 -6.69 10.45 -9.91
N ARG A 264 -6.93 11.78 -10.06
CA ARG A 264 -7.24 12.38 -11.36
C ARG A 264 -6.15 12.19 -12.40
N PHE A 265 -4.89 12.26 -12.00
CA PHE A 265 -3.76 12.08 -12.91
C PHE A 265 -3.65 10.63 -13.39
N HIS A 266 -3.90 9.68 -12.48
CA HIS A 266 -3.83 8.24 -12.77
C HIS A 266 -5.07 7.69 -13.49
N ALA A 267 -6.22 8.33 -13.30
CA ALA A 267 -7.47 7.88 -13.88
C ALA A 267 -7.89 8.63 -15.16
N ILE A 268 -7.37 9.85 -15.40
CA ILE A 268 -7.69 10.67 -16.59
C ILE A 268 -6.45 10.78 -17.49
N ILE A 269 -5.36 11.40 -17.00
CA ILE A 269 -4.21 11.73 -17.84
C ILE A 269 -3.46 10.47 -18.23
N TRP A 270 -3.19 9.56 -17.31
CA TRP A 270 -2.45 8.34 -17.56
C TRP A 270 -3.12 7.44 -18.62
N PRO A 271 -4.42 7.08 -18.48
CA PRO A 271 -5.10 6.32 -19.52
C PRO A 271 -5.10 7.03 -20.89
N ALA A 272 -5.29 8.36 -20.91
CA ALA A 272 -5.25 9.12 -22.17
C ALA A 272 -3.87 9.06 -22.85
N LEU A 273 -2.78 9.16 -22.08
CA LEU A 273 -1.42 8.99 -22.59
C LEU A 273 -1.19 7.58 -23.15
N LEU A 274 -1.66 6.55 -22.43
CA LEU A 274 -1.56 5.16 -22.89
C LEU A 274 -2.36 4.91 -24.16
N MET A 275 -3.58 5.45 -24.25
CA MET A 275 -4.39 5.41 -25.48
C MET A 275 -3.69 6.08 -26.65
N ALA A 276 -3.02 7.23 -26.41
CA ALA A 276 -2.23 7.92 -27.44
C ALA A 276 -1.01 7.11 -27.88
N LEU A 277 -0.38 6.40 -26.97
CA LEU A 277 0.77 5.54 -27.25
C LEU A 277 0.37 4.20 -27.89
N GLY A 278 -0.92 3.83 -27.86
CA GLY A 278 -1.41 2.54 -28.35
C GLY A 278 -1.10 1.38 -27.38
N ILE A 279 -0.97 1.66 -26.09
CA ILE A 279 -0.62 0.71 -25.03
C ILE A 279 -1.86 0.36 -24.21
N GLU A 280 -1.95 -0.89 -23.73
CA GLU A 280 -3.01 -1.32 -22.84
C GLU A 280 -3.09 -0.48 -21.56
N ILE A 281 -4.28 -0.35 -21.01
CA ILE A 281 -4.57 0.45 -19.83
C ILE A 281 -4.48 -0.44 -18.58
N PRO A 282 -4.00 0.08 -17.43
CA PRO A 282 -4.03 -0.64 -16.15
C PRO A 282 -5.43 -1.15 -15.82
N HIS A 283 -5.51 -2.27 -15.10
CA HIS A 283 -6.81 -2.84 -14.75
C HIS A 283 -7.56 -1.99 -13.75
N GLN A 284 -6.85 -1.39 -12.77
CA GLN A 284 -7.49 -0.66 -11.68
C GLN A 284 -6.61 0.47 -11.12
N VAL A 285 -7.28 1.57 -10.79
CA VAL A 285 -6.72 2.69 -9.99
C VAL A 285 -7.53 2.80 -8.70
N PHE A 286 -6.87 2.64 -7.55
CA PHE A 286 -7.50 2.80 -6.25
C PHE A 286 -7.02 4.08 -5.57
N GLY A 287 -7.93 5.03 -5.36
CA GLY A 287 -7.66 6.30 -4.67
C GLY A 287 -8.01 6.23 -3.18
N HIS A 288 -7.03 5.92 -2.33
CA HIS A 288 -7.24 5.86 -0.88
C HIS A 288 -7.32 7.27 -0.25
N GLY A 289 -7.93 7.35 0.94
CA GLY A 289 -8.00 8.56 1.74
C GLY A 289 -6.67 8.95 2.39
N TRP A 290 -6.63 10.10 3.02
CA TRP A 290 -5.45 10.57 3.73
C TRP A 290 -5.35 9.98 5.14
N LEU A 291 -4.13 9.77 5.58
CA LEU A 291 -3.84 9.65 7.00
C LEU A 291 -3.54 11.07 7.53
N ILE A 292 -4.41 11.57 8.39
CA ILE A 292 -4.33 12.91 8.99
C ILE A 292 -3.94 12.80 10.46
N ILE A 293 -3.30 13.85 11.01
CA ILE A 293 -2.97 13.95 12.44
C ILE A 293 -3.73 15.12 13.04
N ASN A 294 -4.44 14.88 14.14
CA ASN A 294 -5.22 15.88 14.85
C ASN A 294 -6.18 16.69 13.94
N GLY A 295 -6.83 15.99 13.01
CA GLY A 295 -7.78 16.60 12.08
C GLY A 295 -7.14 17.44 10.96
N GLY A 296 -5.81 17.45 10.85
CA GLY A 296 -5.07 18.22 9.85
C GLY A 296 -4.06 17.42 9.04
N LYS A 297 -3.62 17.99 7.92
CA LYS A 297 -2.58 17.38 7.07
C LYS A 297 -1.23 17.40 7.82
N ILE A 298 -0.46 16.32 7.67
CA ILE A 298 0.89 16.19 8.26
C ILE A 298 1.83 17.20 7.60
N SER A 299 2.52 18.01 8.41
CA SER A 299 3.47 18.99 7.92
C SER A 299 4.51 19.34 8.98
N LYS A 300 5.80 19.39 8.60
CA LYS A 300 6.88 19.89 9.46
C LYS A 300 6.63 21.34 9.91
N SER A 301 6.04 22.17 9.04
CA SER A 301 5.73 23.58 9.35
C SER A 301 4.61 23.77 10.37
N LEU A 302 3.75 22.76 10.55
CA LEU A 302 2.68 22.76 11.56
C LEU A 302 3.12 22.12 12.89
N GLY A 303 4.35 21.61 12.98
CA GLY A 303 4.88 20.97 14.18
C GLY A 303 4.24 19.61 14.53
N ASN A 304 3.42 19.03 13.64
CA ASN A 304 2.76 17.76 13.84
C ASN A 304 3.46 16.59 13.09
N TYR A 305 4.72 16.80 12.68
CA TYR A 305 5.56 15.77 12.07
C TYR A 305 6.37 15.05 13.15
N LYS A 306 6.32 13.72 13.10
CA LYS A 306 7.23 12.81 13.83
C LYS A 306 7.83 11.84 12.82
N ASP A 307 9.10 11.51 12.96
CA ASP A 307 9.76 10.52 12.09
C ASP A 307 9.09 9.15 12.31
N PRO A 308 8.63 8.46 11.25
CA PRO A 308 8.01 7.15 11.41
C PRO A 308 8.90 6.12 12.11
N ARG A 309 10.23 6.27 12.04
CA ARG A 309 11.17 5.38 12.74
C ARG A 309 11.04 5.47 14.25
N GLU A 310 10.68 6.62 14.80
CA GLU A 310 10.45 6.77 16.23
C GLU A 310 9.28 5.90 16.73
N TYR A 311 8.23 5.72 15.89
CA TYR A 311 7.13 4.80 16.21
C TYR A 311 7.58 3.34 16.10
N ILE A 312 8.42 3.01 15.10
CA ILE A 312 8.95 1.65 14.93
C ILE A 312 9.85 1.27 16.12
N ASP A 313 10.71 2.19 16.54
CA ASP A 313 11.63 1.97 17.67
C ASP A 313 10.88 1.85 19.00
N ALA A 314 9.81 2.63 19.20
CA ALA A 314 9.03 2.62 20.43
C ALA A 314 8.06 1.42 20.51
N TYR A 315 7.43 1.02 19.41
CA TYR A 315 6.30 0.10 19.42
C TYR A 315 6.53 -1.19 18.61
N GLY A 316 7.60 -1.25 17.84
CA GLY A 316 7.90 -2.35 16.92
C GLY A 316 7.23 -2.18 15.56
N VAL A 317 7.85 -2.76 14.53
CA VAL A 317 7.42 -2.62 13.13
C VAL A 317 6.01 -3.17 12.91
N ASP A 318 5.69 -4.31 13.52
CA ASP A 318 4.40 -4.96 13.30
C ASP A 318 3.24 -4.22 13.98
N ALA A 319 3.48 -3.51 15.09
CA ALA A 319 2.47 -2.64 15.70
C ALA A 319 2.13 -1.45 14.79
N VAL A 320 3.15 -0.83 14.17
CA VAL A 320 2.96 0.28 13.22
C VAL A 320 2.24 -0.22 11.95
N ARG A 321 2.65 -1.36 11.39
CA ARG A 321 2.00 -1.97 10.22
C ARG A 321 0.55 -2.35 10.53
N TYR A 322 0.31 -3.01 11.64
CA TYR A 322 -1.03 -3.42 12.07
C TYR A 322 -1.97 -2.22 12.22
N PHE A 323 -1.51 -1.16 12.90
CA PHE A 323 -2.29 0.06 13.05
C PHE A 323 -2.67 0.66 11.68
N ALA A 324 -1.69 0.82 10.78
CA ALA A 324 -1.91 1.38 9.45
C ALA A 324 -2.92 0.56 8.61
N LEU A 325 -2.91 -0.77 8.76
CA LEU A 325 -3.75 -1.67 7.99
C LEU A 325 -5.13 -1.91 8.62
N ARG A 326 -5.27 -1.71 9.93
CA ARG A 326 -6.49 -2.08 10.68
C ARG A 326 -7.35 -0.89 11.06
N GLU A 327 -6.73 0.25 11.48
CA GLU A 327 -7.47 1.37 12.06
C GLU A 327 -8.27 2.16 11.04
N VAL A 328 -7.75 2.30 9.84
CA VAL A 328 -8.35 3.13 8.80
C VAL A 328 -9.11 2.27 7.81
N SER A 329 -10.41 2.57 7.62
CA SER A 329 -11.18 1.97 6.53
C SER A 329 -10.57 2.38 5.19
N PHE A 330 -10.09 1.40 4.44
CA PHE A 330 -9.41 1.63 3.19
C PHE A 330 -10.32 2.35 2.17
N GLY A 331 -9.87 3.50 1.68
CA GLY A 331 -10.66 4.40 0.81
C GLY A 331 -11.19 5.65 1.52
N SER A 332 -11.25 5.67 2.84
CA SER A 332 -11.65 6.84 3.65
C SER A 332 -10.44 7.55 4.27
N ASP A 333 -10.63 8.79 4.69
CA ASP A 333 -9.64 9.47 5.50
C ASP A 333 -9.60 8.85 6.90
N GLY A 334 -8.39 8.70 7.45
CA GLY A 334 -8.18 8.17 8.79
C GLY A 334 -7.39 9.13 9.67
N ASN A 335 -7.66 9.12 10.97
CA ASN A 335 -6.91 9.91 11.93
C ASN A 335 -5.83 9.05 12.59
N PHE A 336 -4.59 9.46 12.46
CA PHE A 336 -3.48 8.88 13.21
C PHE A 336 -3.32 9.59 14.54
N SER A 337 -3.32 8.83 15.62
CA SER A 337 -2.85 9.30 16.92
C SER A 337 -2.01 8.22 17.59
N GLU A 338 -1.01 8.63 18.34
CA GLU A 338 -0.15 7.71 19.08
C GLU A 338 -0.94 6.95 20.15
N GLU A 339 -1.93 7.60 20.77
CA GLU A 339 -2.85 6.98 21.72
C GLU A 339 -3.68 5.86 21.04
N ALA A 340 -4.21 6.10 19.84
CA ALA A 340 -4.95 5.08 19.10
C ALA A 340 -4.07 3.89 18.73
N LEU A 341 -2.79 4.15 18.34
CA LEU A 341 -1.81 3.09 18.07
C LEU A 341 -1.56 2.25 19.33
N ILE A 342 -1.33 2.87 20.49
CA ILE A 342 -1.12 2.19 21.77
C ILE A 342 -2.34 1.36 22.16
N ASN A 343 -3.54 1.96 22.11
CA ASN A 343 -4.78 1.29 22.45
C ASN A 343 -5.03 0.06 21.57
N ARG A 344 -4.84 0.21 20.25
CA ARG A 344 -5.00 -0.88 19.30
C ARG A 344 -3.97 -1.99 19.51
N THR A 345 -2.71 -1.63 19.76
CA THR A 345 -1.64 -2.58 20.05
C THR A 345 -1.96 -3.37 21.33
N ASN A 346 -2.35 -2.69 22.40
CA ASN A 346 -2.67 -3.36 23.66
C ASN A 346 -3.91 -4.27 23.54
N ALA A 347 -4.97 -3.81 22.89
CA ALA A 347 -6.22 -4.56 22.77
C ALA A 347 -6.08 -5.79 21.86
N ASP A 348 -5.54 -5.61 20.67
CA ASP A 348 -5.53 -6.66 19.66
C ASP A 348 -4.25 -7.50 19.71
N LEU A 349 -3.07 -6.86 19.69
CA LEU A 349 -1.80 -7.59 19.58
C LEU A 349 -1.35 -8.19 20.92
N VAL A 350 -1.46 -7.44 22.00
CA VAL A 350 -1.06 -7.94 23.33
C VAL A 350 -2.12 -8.87 23.90
N ASN A 351 -3.35 -8.36 24.09
CA ASN A 351 -4.38 -9.09 24.85
C ASN A 351 -5.01 -10.22 24.05
N ASN A 352 -5.28 -10.02 22.75
CA ASN A 352 -5.95 -11.04 21.95
C ASN A 352 -4.96 -12.04 21.35
N LEU A 353 -3.95 -11.58 20.58
CA LEU A 353 -3.00 -12.47 19.90
C LEU A 353 -1.88 -12.98 20.84
N GLY A 354 -1.12 -12.08 21.45
CA GLY A 354 0.06 -12.44 22.25
C GLY A 354 -0.27 -13.30 23.46
N ASN A 355 -1.31 -12.92 24.21
CA ASN A 355 -1.75 -13.72 25.36
C ASN A 355 -2.30 -15.10 24.96
N LEU A 356 -3.03 -15.19 23.82
CA LEU A 356 -3.53 -16.47 23.32
C LEU A 356 -2.39 -17.43 23.01
N VAL A 357 -1.40 -16.99 22.23
CA VAL A 357 -0.25 -17.80 21.83
C VAL A 357 0.54 -18.24 23.07
N ASN A 358 0.92 -17.28 23.91
CA ASN A 358 1.73 -17.55 25.10
C ASN A 358 1.03 -18.55 26.05
N ARG A 359 -0.24 -18.33 26.42
CA ARG A 359 -0.94 -19.20 27.37
C ARG A 359 -1.20 -20.60 26.79
N THR A 360 -1.46 -20.71 25.46
CA THR A 360 -1.70 -22.02 24.84
C THR A 360 -0.44 -22.87 24.83
N ILE A 361 0.69 -22.29 24.38
CA ILE A 361 1.99 -22.98 24.36
C ILE A 361 2.44 -23.29 25.79
N SER A 362 2.26 -22.35 26.73
CA SER A 362 2.59 -22.60 28.16
C SER A 362 1.77 -23.74 28.78
N MET A 363 0.48 -23.85 28.45
CA MET A 363 -0.35 -24.98 28.88
C MET A 363 0.12 -26.31 28.28
N SER A 364 0.48 -26.30 26.98
CA SER A 364 1.00 -27.49 26.30
C SER A 364 2.31 -27.96 26.94
N HIS A 365 3.23 -27.06 27.25
CA HIS A 365 4.45 -27.42 28.01
C HIS A 365 4.17 -27.93 29.41
N LYS A 366 3.25 -27.26 30.12
CA LYS A 366 2.93 -27.62 31.52
C LYS A 366 2.29 -28.99 31.64
N TYR A 367 1.43 -29.39 30.71
CA TYR A 367 0.64 -30.60 30.83
C TYR A 367 1.19 -31.78 30.01
N PHE A 368 1.93 -31.50 28.92
CA PHE A 368 2.39 -32.52 27.97
C PHE A 368 3.82 -32.23 27.45
N ASP A 369 4.67 -31.56 28.23
CA ASP A 369 6.07 -31.26 27.88
C ASP A 369 6.23 -30.58 26.52
N GLY A 370 5.19 -29.90 26.04
CA GLY A 370 5.15 -29.21 24.73
C GLY A 370 4.90 -30.14 23.56
N VAL A 371 4.66 -31.44 23.78
CA VAL A 371 4.39 -32.38 22.67
C VAL A 371 2.97 -32.19 22.16
N VAL A 372 2.85 -32.03 20.82
CA VAL A 372 1.56 -31.87 20.16
C VAL A 372 0.95 -33.24 19.85
N GLU A 373 -0.22 -33.50 20.40
CA GLU A 373 -1.00 -34.71 20.15
C GLU A 373 -2.47 -34.39 19.88
N ASN A 374 -3.13 -35.19 19.02
CA ASN A 374 -4.57 -35.07 18.78
C ASN A 374 -5.24 -36.44 18.80
N PRO A 375 -5.71 -36.90 19.96
CA PRO A 375 -6.47 -38.16 20.10
C PRO A 375 -7.86 -38.10 19.44
N LYS A 376 -8.29 -36.92 18.97
CA LYS A 376 -9.60 -36.69 18.31
C LYS A 376 -10.81 -36.99 19.19
N VAL A 377 -10.71 -36.71 20.49
CA VAL A 377 -11.82 -36.76 21.46
C VAL A 377 -12.64 -35.46 21.27
N ASN A 378 -13.44 -35.43 20.23
CA ASN A 378 -14.23 -34.24 19.86
C ASN A 378 -15.55 -34.16 20.61
N GLU A 379 -15.99 -32.93 20.90
CA GLU A 379 -17.28 -32.59 21.48
C GLU A 379 -18.00 -31.54 20.60
N GLU A 380 -19.30 -31.35 20.80
CA GLU A 380 -20.10 -30.43 19.98
C GLU A 380 -19.54 -29.00 19.99
N ILE A 381 -19.00 -28.55 21.10
CA ILE A 381 -18.38 -27.23 21.27
C ILE A 381 -17.19 -26.96 20.34
N ASP A 382 -16.54 -28.02 19.83
CA ASP A 382 -15.39 -27.90 18.91
C ASP A 382 -15.82 -27.45 17.53
N THR A 383 -17.06 -27.76 17.16
CA THR A 383 -17.60 -27.56 15.79
C THR A 383 -17.54 -26.09 15.37
N ASP A 384 -17.89 -25.18 16.27
CA ASP A 384 -17.87 -23.73 15.98
C ASP A 384 -16.46 -23.21 15.71
N LEU A 385 -15.47 -23.64 16.52
CA LEU A 385 -14.08 -23.26 16.33
C LEU A 385 -13.52 -23.83 15.02
N ILE A 386 -13.71 -25.12 14.79
CA ILE A 386 -13.23 -25.82 13.58
C ILE A 386 -13.83 -25.18 12.33
N SER A 387 -15.13 -24.88 12.34
CA SER A 387 -15.82 -24.20 11.24
C SER A 387 -15.27 -22.80 11.00
N ALA A 388 -15.10 -22.01 12.06
CA ALA A 388 -14.54 -20.64 11.96
C ALA A 388 -13.13 -20.65 11.35
N VAL A 389 -12.26 -21.56 11.78
CA VAL A 389 -10.90 -21.70 11.25
C VAL A 389 -10.92 -22.19 9.80
N THR A 390 -11.76 -23.17 9.46
CA THR A 390 -11.85 -23.75 8.11
C THR A 390 -12.33 -22.71 7.09
N CYS A 391 -13.30 -21.87 7.46
CA CYS A 391 -13.88 -20.85 6.57
C CYS A 391 -13.01 -19.58 6.46
N LEU A 392 -12.00 -19.41 7.33
CA LEU A 392 -11.28 -18.15 7.45
C LEU A 392 -10.59 -17.73 6.15
N LYS A 393 -9.89 -18.67 5.49
CA LYS A 393 -9.19 -18.35 4.22
C LYS A 393 -10.14 -17.78 3.16
N ALA A 394 -11.30 -18.41 2.99
CA ALA A 394 -12.27 -17.93 1.99
C ALA A 394 -12.79 -16.53 2.28
N LYS A 395 -13.02 -16.21 3.56
CA LYS A 395 -13.41 -14.87 3.98
C LYS A 395 -12.32 -13.83 3.74
N VAL A 396 -11.07 -14.16 4.10
CA VAL A 396 -9.90 -13.28 3.84
C VAL A 396 -9.71 -13.08 2.34
N ASP A 397 -9.83 -14.14 1.53
CA ASP A 397 -9.74 -14.07 0.07
C ASP A 397 -10.79 -13.10 -0.51
N GLU A 398 -12.04 -13.17 -0.05
CA GLU A 398 -13.11 -12.27 -0.46
C GLU A 398 -12.80 -10.81 -0.14
N LYS A 399 -12.37 -10.54 1.09
CA LYS A 399 -12.01 -9.18 1.53
C LYS A 399 -10.82 -8.63 0.76
N MET A 400 -9.78 -9.42 0.58
CA MET A 400 -8.58 -9.01 -0.17
C MET A 400 -8.84 -8.84 -1.66
N ALA A 401 -9.74 -9.61 -2.26
CA ALA A 401 -10.20 -9.40 -3.64
C ALA A 401 -10.90 -8.06 -3.81
N GLY A 402 -11.66 -7.63 -2.82
CA GLY A 402 -12.31 -6.32 -2.77
C GLY A 402 -11.43 -5.17 -2.27
N LEU A 403 -10.13 -5.39 -2.07
CA LEU A 403 -9.18 -4.43 -1.49
C LEU A 403 -9.57 -3.93 -0.08
N LYS A 404 -10.30 -4.72 0.67
CA LYS A 404 -10.78 -4.42 2.03
C LYS A 404 -9.81 -4.97 3.08
N VAL A 405 -8.60 -4.44 3.09
CA VAL A 405 -7.48 -4.94 3.91
C VAL A 405 -7.80 -4.93 5.40
N ASN A 406 -8.44 -3.87 5.90
CA ASN A 406 -8.85 -3.76 7.30
C ASN A 406 -9.91 -4.81 7.68
N GLU A 407 -10.87 -5.11 6.78
CA GLU A 407 -11.87 -6.15 7.01
C GLU A 407 -11.24 -7.56 6.97
N ALA A 408 -10.25 -7.79 6.11
CA ALA A 408 -9.52 -9.06 6.08
C ALA A 408 -8.80 -9.34 7.41
N LEU A 409 -8.14 -8.32 7.98
CA LEU A 409 -7.54 -8.43 9.32
C LEU A 409 -8.60 -8.68 10.40
N GLU A 410 -9.77 -8.04 10.30
CA GLU A 410 -10.87 -8.26 11.24
C GLU A 410 -11.34 -9.71 11.26
N GLU A 411 -11.51 -10.36 10.10
CA GLU A 411 -11.87 -11.78 10.04
C GLU A 411 -10.84 -12.68 10.74
N ILE A 412 -9.53 -12.39 10.58
CA ILE A 412 -8.49 -13.14 11.28
C ILE A 412 -8.60 -12.96 12.79
N PHE A 413 -8.77 -11.73 13.26
CA PHE A 413 -8.87 -11.44 14.69
C PHE A 413 -10.16 -11.95 15.33
N GLU A 414 -11.25 -12.08 14.58
CA GLU A 414 -12.47 -12.76 15.07
C GLU A 414 -12.23 -14.25 15.36
N VAL A 415 -11.42 -14.92 14.52
CA VAL A 415 -11.03 -16.32 14.80
C VAL A 415 -10.12 -16.41 16.04
N LEU A 416 -9.18 -15.47 16.21
CA LEU A 416 -8.36 -15.41 17.43
C LEU A 416 -9.21 -15.18 18.69
N LYS A 417 -10.22 -14.32 18.62
CA LYS A 417 -11.21 -14.14 19.71
C LYS A 417 -12.02 -15.42 19.96
N ARG A 418 -12.40 -16.15 18.90
CA ARG A 418 -13.08 -17.44 19.03
C ARG A 418 -12.18 -18.47 19.74
N CYS A 419 -10.87 -18.51 19.42
CA CYS A 419 -9.91 -19.35 20.14
C CYS A 419 -9.83 -19.00 21.64
N ASN A 420 -9.76 -17.71 21.96
CA ASN A 420 -9.76 -17.26 23.36
C ASN A 420 -11.04 -17.70 24.10
N LYS A 421 -12.21 -17.47 23.49
CA LYS A 421 -13.50 -17.90 24.05
C LYS A 421 -13.57 -19.42 24.23
N TYR A 422 -13.06 -20.19 23.28
CA TYR A 422 -13.01 -21.65 23.34
C TYR A 422 -12.18 -22.16 24.53
N ILE A 423 -11.08 -21.48 24.87
CA ILE A 423 -10.30 -21.80 26.09
C ILE A 423 -11.18 -21.61 27.35
N ASP A 424 -11.94 -20.52 27.39
CA ASP A 424 -12.78 -20.23 28.59
C ASP A 424 -13.97 -21.20 28.70
N GLU A 425 -14.52 -21.64 27.56
CA GLU A 425 -15.62 -22.62 27.49
C GLU A 425 -15.14 -24.04 27.86
N THR A 426 -13.97 -24.45 27.36
CA THR A 426 -13.45 -25.83 27.61
C THR A 426 -12.68 -25.99 28.90
N THR A 427 -12.30 -24.86 29.54
CA THR A 427 -11.61 -24.84 30.85
C THR A 427 -10.44 -25.85 30.95
N PRO A 428 -9.38 -25.74 30.12
CA PRO A 428 -8.27 -26.72 30.04
C PRO A 428 -7.63 -27.04 31.42
N TRP A 429 -7.57 -26.03 32.31
CA TRP A 429 -7.03 -26.17 33.65
C TRP A 429 -7.89 -27.05 34.58
N ILE A 430 -9.17 -27.26 34.25
CA ILE A 430 -10.05 -28.22 34.95
C ILE A 430 -9.85 -29.60 34.37
N LEU A 431 -9.80 -29.75 33.04
CA LEU A 431 -9.52 -31.02 32.37
C LEU A 431 -8.18 -31.64 32.82
N ALA A 432 -7.17 -30.79 33.05
CA ALA A 432 -5.85 -31.20 33.47
C ALA A 432 -5.80 -31.86 34.89
N LYS A 433 -6.85 -31.69 35.73
CA LYS A 433 -6.92 -32.28 37.09
C LYS A 433 -7.42 -33.72 37.11
N ASP A 434 -7.96 -34.21 35.98
CA ASP A 434 -8.56 -35.52 35.82
C ASP A 434 -7.83 -36.27 34.68
N GLU A 435 -7.02 -37.26 35.08
CA GLU A 435 -6.22 -38.06 34.16
C GLU A 435 -7.06 -38.75 33.08
N THR A 436 -8.32 -39.10 33.36
CA THR A 436 -9.24 -39.69 32.39
C THR A 436 -9.67 -38.74 31.32
N LYS A 437 -9.45 -37.45 31.49
CA LYS A 437 -9.76 -36.37 30.51
C LYS A 437 -8.53 -35.83 29.77
N HIS A 438 -7.36 -36.43 29.97
CA HIS A 438 -6.14 -35.94 29.30
C HIS A 438 -6.21 -36.03 27.80
N ASP A 439 -6.85 -37.05 27.22
CA ASP A 439 -7.05 -37.13 25.75
C ASP A 439 -7.98 -36.03 25.24
N ARG A 440 -9.02 -35.67 26.01
CA ARG A 440 -9.85 -34.51 25.70
C ARG A 440 -9.04 -33.21 25.77
N LEU A 441 -8.21 -33.04 26.79
CA LEU A 441 -7.34 -31.90 26.97
C LEU A 441 -6.36 -31.74 25.79
N LYS A 442 -5.73 -32.83 25.34
CA LYS A 442 -4.86 -32.84 24.17
C LYS A 442 -5.60 -32.38 22.92
N THR A 443 -6.83 -32.86 22.68
CA THR A 443 -7.68 -32.42 21.57
C THR A 443 -8.02 -30.94 21.65
N VAL A 444 -8.35 -30.44 22.84
CA VAL A 444 -8.64 -29.01 23.06
C VAL A 444 -7.43 -28.14 22.74
N LEU A 445 -6.25 -28.48 23.24
CA LEU A 445 -5.03 -27.74 22.97
C LEU A 445 -4.65 -27.78 21.50
N TYR A 446 -4.78 -28.95 20.85
CA TYR A 446 -4.56 -29.11 19.42
C TYR A 446 -5.43 -28.18 18.60
N ASN A 447 -6.72 -28.14 18.90
CA ASN A 447 -7.68 -27.29 18.16
C ASN A 447 -7.29 -25.80 18.23
N ILE A 448 -6.82 -25.31 19.39
CA ILE A 448 -6.36 -23.94 19.57
C ILE A 448 -5.05 -23.70 18.82
N LEU A 449 -4.07 -24.61 18.95
CA LEU A 449 -2.78 -24.52 18.25
C LEU A 449 -2.96 -24.49 16.72
N GLU A 450 -3.86 -25.33 16.19
CA GLU A 450 -4.19 -25.32 14.76
C GLU A 450 -4.86 -23.99 14.34
N GLY A 451 -5.77 -23.47 15.15
CA GLY A 451 -6.36 -22.14 14.92
C GLY A 451 -5.31 -21.04 14.91
N ILE A 452 -4.35 -21.06 15.85
CA ILE A 452 -3.21 -20.13 15.89
C ILE A 452 -2.35 -20.27 14.65
N ARG A 453 -2.02 -21.50 14.20
CA ARG A 453 -1.23 -21.74 13.00
C ARG A 453 -1.87 -21.17 11.75
N VAL A 454 -3.16 -21.43 11.56
CA VAL A 454 -3.92 -20.92 10.40
C VAL A 454 -3.95 -19.38 10.41
N CYS A 455 -4.23 -18.78 11.56
CA CYS A 455 -4.21 -17.32 11.72
C CYS A 455 -2.80 -16.75 11.46
N ALA A 456 -1.73 -17.39 11.96
CA ALA A 456 -0.36 -16.95 11.76
C ALA A 456 0.03 -16.92 10.29
N ILE A 457 -0.33 -17.97 9.51
CA ILE A 457 -0.08 -18.01 8.06
C ILE A 457 -0.81 -16.86 7.34
N LEU A 458 -2.07 -16.60 7.69
CA LEU A 458 -2.84 -15.51 7.08
C LEU A 458 -2.42 -14.11 7.56
N LEU A 459 -1.72 -13.99 8.69
CA LEU A 459 -1.14 -12.74 9.20
C LEU A 459 0.19 -12.37 8.53
N GLU A 460 0.85 -13.30 7.82
CA GLU A 460 2.16 -13.06 7.18
C GLU A 460 2.16 -11.79 6.31
N PRO A 461 1.17 -11.53 5.44
CA PRO A 461 1.17 -10.33 4.60
C PRO A 461 1.12 -9.02 5.39
N PHE A 462 0.57 -9.04 6.58
CA PHE A 462 0.25 -7.85 7.38
C PHE A 462 1.30 -7.56 8.46
N ILE A 463 1.65 -8.58 9.27
CA ILE A 463 2.57 -8.51 10.40
C ILE A 463 3.56 -9.68 10.33
N ASN A 464 4.44 -9.63 9.35
CA ASN A 464 5.28 -10.75 8.94
C ASN A 464 6.26 -11.23 10.03
N VAL A 465 6.82 -10.33 10.83
CA VAL A 465 7.76 -10.70 11.90
C VAL A 465 7.06 -11.50 12.98
N THR A 466 5.87 -11.07 13.37
CA THR A 466 5.06 -11.77 14.38
C THR A 466 4.56 -13.12 13.87
N SER A 467 4.09 -13.16 12.61
CA SER A 467 3.68 -14.41 11.96
C SER A 467 4.80 -15.46 11.99
N GLU A 468 6.01 -15.07 11.59
CA GLU A 468 7.17 -15.96 11.57
C GLU A 468 7.53 -16.44 13.00
N LYS A 469 7.52 -15.55 13.99
CA LYS A 469 7.75 -15.93 15.41
C LYS A 469 6.75 -16.97 15.88
N ILE A 470 5.46 -16.77 15.63
CA ILE A 470 4.42 -17.72 16.03
C ILE A 470 4.65 -19.08 15.37
N LEU A 471 4.92 -19.13 14.07
CA LEU A 471 5.16 -20.38 13.34
C LEU A 471 6.45 -21.09 13.82
N ASN A 472 7.46 -20.32 14.26
CA ASN A 472 8.65 -20.86 14.87
C ASN A 472 8.38 -21.40 16.27
N GLU A 473 7.56 -20.75 17.08
CA GLU A 473 7.13 -21.24 18.40
C GLU A 473 6.33 -22.54 18.29
N LEU A 474 5.46 -22.63 17.27
CA LEU A 474 4.74 -23.86 16.96
C LEU A 474 5.66 -24.98 16.44
N ASN A 475 6.89 -24.68 16.04
CA ASN A 475 7.88 -25.61 15.49
C ASN A 475 7.33 -26.47 14.33
N THR A 476 6.44 -25.88 13.52
CA THR A 476 5.76 -26.56 12.41
C THR A 476 6.46 -26.31 11.07
N ASN A 477 6.43 -27.32 10.18
CA ASN A 477 6.82 -27.18 8.77
C ASN A 477 5.63 -26.86 7.86
N GLU A 478 4.40 -27.01 8.35
CA GLU A 478 3.16 -26.76 7.60
C GLU A 478 2.84 -25.25 7.61
N ARG A 479 3.57 -24.49 6.77
CA ARG A 479 3.52 -23.01 6.68
C ARG A 479 2.93 -22.49 5.37
N SER A 480 2.56 -23.37 4.46
CA SER A 480 2.04 -22.97 3.15
C SER A 480 0.56 -22.58 3.23
N ILE A 481 0.12 -21.77 2.26
CA ILE A 481 -1.30 -21.39 2.13
C ILE A 481 -2.19 -22.60 1.80
N GLU A 482 -1.65 -23.62 1.14
CA GLU A 482 -2.32 -24.87 0.84
C GLU A 482 -2.61 -25.67 2.11
N SER A 483 -1.70 -25.60 3.11
CA SER A 483 -1.84 -26.33 4.38
C SER A 483 -3.01 -25.85 5.25
N ILE A 484 -3.62 -24.70 4.92
CA ILE A 484 -4.80 -24.20 5.65
C ILE A 484 -6.13 -24.45 4.94
N SER A 485 -6.10 -25.22 3.85
CA SER A 485 -7.32 -25.58 3.09
C SER A 485 -8.28 -26.47 3.89
N ASN A 486 -7.74 -27.22 4.84
CA ASN A 486 -8.49 -28.10 5.75
C ASN A 486 -7.98 -27.91 7.17
N PHE A 487 -8.84 -28.10 8.16
CA PHE A 487 -8.47 -28.12 9.56
C PHE A 487 -7.71 -29.38 9.92
N GLY A 488 -6.67 -29.26 10.76
CA GLY A 488 -6.00 -30.40 11.35
C GLY A 488 -4.67 -30.79 10.67
N ASN A 489 -3.98 -29.82 10.07
CA ASN A 489 -2.68 -30.04 9.41
C ASN A 489 -1.46 -29.68 10.30
N LEU A 490 -1.65 -29.20 11.54
CA LEU A 490 -0.55 -29.13 12.49
C LEU A 490 -0.05 -30.54 12.80
N GLU A 491 1.26 -30.76 12.67
CA GLU A 491 1.85 -32.09 12.83
C GLU A 491 1.75 -32.57 14.28
N CYS A 492 1.32 -33.83 14.48
CA CYS A 492 1.40 -34.49 15.78
C CYS A 492 2.80 -35.07 16.00
N GLY A 493 3.23 -35.12 17.27
CA GLY A 493 4.53 -35.65 17.67
C GLY A 493 5.66 -34.61 17.63
N ILE A 494 5.41 -33.40 17.13
CA ILE A 494 6.35 -32.29 17.27
C ILE A 494 6.34 -31.74 18.68
N THR A 495 7.46 -31.13 19.11
CA THR A 495 7.56 -30.42 20.38
C THR A 495 7.60 -28.93 20.11
N LEU A 496 6.66 -28.18 20.70
CA LEU A 496 6.60 -26.72 20.61
C LEU A 496 7.87 -26.10 21.18
N ASN A 497 8.32 -24.99 20.62
CA ASN A 497 9.34 -24.17 21.24
C ASN A 497 8.77 -23.42 22.45
N LYS A 498 9.64 -22.94 23.34
CA LYS A 498 9.19 -22.11 24.46
C LYS A 498 8.60 -20.80 23.95
N PRO A 499 7.48 -20.34 24.51
CA PRO A 499 6.87 -19.11 24.05
C PRO A 499 7.71 -17.89 24.44
N GLU A 500 7.80 -16.93 23.53
CA GLU A 500 8.39 -15.62 23.77
C GLU A 500 7.27 -14.57 23.97
N ILE A 501 7.62 -13.42 24.51
CA ILE A 501 6.69 -12.30 24.55
C ILE A 501 6.65 -11.66 23.16
N LEU A 502 5.54 -11.85 22.44
CA LEU A 502 5.37 -11.28 21.09
C LEU A 502 5.25 -9.76 21.12
N PHE A 503 4.49 -9.24 22.08
CA PHE A 503 4.27 -7.79 22.27
C PHE A 503 4.25 -7.46 23.75
N ASN A 504 4.98 -6.42 24.16
CA ASN A 504 4.92 -5.87 25.49
C ASN A 504 3.71 -4.92 25.61
N ARG A 505 3.06 -4.96 26.79
CA ARG A 505 2.02 -3.98 27.10
C ARG A 505 2.64 -2.58 27.18
N ILE A 506 2.00 -1.63 26.52
CA ILE A 506 2.45 -0.23 26.48
C ILE A 506 1.62 0.56 27.50
N GLU A 507 2.31 1.23 28.44
CA GLU A 507 1.67 2.13 29.39
C GLU A 507 1.47 3.50 28.74
N ILE A 508 0.27 4.06 28.86
CA ILE A 508 0.01 5.45 28.48
C ILE A 508 0.47 6.29 29.66
N ASN A 509 1.58 6.99 29.51
CA ASN A 509 1.98 8.00 30.48
C ASN A 509 0.97 9.15 30.42
N GLU A 510 0.25 9.42 31.50
CA GLU A 510 -0.68 10.52 31.68
C GLU A 510 0.01 11.88 31.58
#